data_f4fc5ca0f500888d745cc9a84a05c5d7
#
_entry.id   f4fc5ca0f500888d745cc9a84a05c5d7
#
_cell.length_a   1.000
_cell.length_b   1.000
_cell.length_c   1.000
_cell.angle_alpha   90.00
_cell.angle_beta   90.00
_cell.angle_gamma   90.00
#
_symmetry.space_group_name_H-M   'P 1'
#
loop_
_entity.id
_entity.type
_entity.pdbx_description
1 polymer ?
#
loop_
_entity_poly.entity_id
_entity_poly.type
_entity_poly.pdbx_seq_one_letter_code
_entity_poly.pdbx_strand_id
1 'polypeptide(L)'
;QLNEATQEGAELQVVTSENLKKNRFVAVSLLNAATEQLVLSAPSLVNETEDSVSPYLLELAKEPIAIEWTTKQAQASSDDIGTYRALLARVIELHQEEITSELSAEEASFWGVAVRVLRKKLQAEGIQIPQISTELKSRQLQSDTLQALYPEGKALTLSASALNEYYKHQYAFYLRYVLGLQEDETIRPDARSHGNFLHRIFERVLKDSSDQAFDQRLSEAIRETSQEAEFQQLYGENGETEFIRNLLLDTAKTTGRVLAQQNGIETIGEETLFGGSTHTSYPLSDGRLLQLRGKVDRIDQLRDHGALGVVDYKSSLTQFHYDKFFNGLNSQLPTYLSAIQDLKEYQAEQGIFGAMYLEMGDPLVDLRKTKTVEDAINQTMKSQQYKGLFMADQAPYLGEAYDKNKAMMLSKEELDLLLLYNAYLYKTAAEGILKGQFAINPYSENGRNIAPYVEQFKSITGFEADRHLGQARFLTKLDQKGIRGEKVKAAWIEKMKEVLNK
;
A
#
# COMPACT_ATOMS: atom_id res chain seq x y z
N GLN A 1 6.78 16.26 -28.50
CA GLN A 1 6.06 15.05 -28.97
C GLN A 1 4.67 15.39 -29.53
N LEU A 2 3.77 16.06 -28.78
CA LEU A 2 2.43 16.43 -29.29
C LEU A 2 2.50 17.37 -30.50
N ASN A 3 3.42 18.34 -30.51
CA ASN A 3 3.64 19.23 -31.63
C ASN A 3 4.33 18.55 -32.82
N GLU A 4 5.19 17.59 -32.58
CA GLU A 4 5.83 16.79 -33.62
C GLU A 4 4.82 15.86 -34.29
N ALA A 5 4.00 15.15 -33.51
CA ALA A 5 2.97 14.26 -34.05
C ALA A 5 1.92 15.00 -34.90
N THR A 6 1.54 16.24 -34.52
CA THR A 6 0.60 17.05 -35.32
C THR A 6 1.26 17.64 -36.58
N GLN A 7 2.58 17.92 -36.57
CA GLN A 7 3.31 18.34 -37.76
C GLN A 7 3.52 17.21 -38.76
N GLU A 8 3.58 15.96 -38.32
CA GLU A 8 3.65 14.76 -39.16
C GLU A 8 2.31 14.25 -39.65
N GLY A 9 1.21 14.95 -39.36
CA GLY A 9 -0.13 14.58 -39.81
C GLY A 9 -0.75 13.37 -39.08
N ALA A 10 -0.22 13.00 -37.91
CA ALA A 10 -0.81 11.96 -37.08
C ALA A 10 -2.09 12.50 -36.42
N GLU A 11 -3.24 11.90 -36.74
CA GLU A 11 -4.49 12.15 -36.00
C GLU A 11 -4.37 11.53 -34.61
N LEU A 12 -4.29 12.37 -33.57
CA LEU A 12 -4.44 11.96 -32.20
C LEU A 12 -5.88 11.55 -31.94
N GLN A 13 -6.18 10.26 -32.13
CA GLN A 13 -7.49 9.71 -31.75
C GLN A 13 -7.61 9.71 -30.23
N VAL A 14 -8.72 10.33 -29.75
CA VAL A 14 -9.04 10.29 -28.32
C VAL A 14 -9.41 8.84 -27.97
N VAL A 15 -8.52 8.12 -27.31
CA VAL A 15 -8.68 6.70 -26.92
C VAL A 15 -10.03 6.42 -26.25
N THR A 16 -10.57 7.39 -25.52
CA THR A 16 -11.90 7.33 -24.88
C THR A 16 -13.03 7.13 -25.90
N SER A 17 -12.99 7.76 -27.08
CA SER A 17 -14.04 7.63 -28.09
C SER A 17 -14.02 6.27 -28.78
N GLU A 18 -12.85 5.69 -28.98
CA GLU A 18 -12.70 4.33 -29.53
C GLU A 18 -13.17 3.27 -28.55
N ASN A 19 -12.79 3.38 -27.28
CA ASN A 19 -13.24 2.47 -26.24
C ASN A 19 -14.76 2.52 -26.06
N LEU A 20 -15.37 3.70 -26.14
CA LEU A 20 -16.83 3.83 -26.10
C LEU A 20 -17.51 3.16 -27.31
N LYS A 21 -16.98 3.34 -28.52
CA LYS A 21 -17.47 2.67 -29.72
C LYS A 21 -17.33 1.14 -29.60
N LYS A 22 -16.18 0.66 -29.14
CA LYS A 22 -15.93 -0.76 -28.92
C LYS A 22 -16.88 -1.34 -27.86
N ASN A 23 -17.06 -0.66 -26.74
CA ASN A 23 -17.98 -1.09 -25.68
C ASN A 23 -19.43 -1.13 -26.18
N ARG A 24 -19.85 -0.13 -26.98
CA ARG A 24 -21.16 -0.12 -27.58
C ARG A 24 -21.34 -1.29 -28.55
N PHE A 25 -20.36 -1.57 -29.39
CA PHE A 25 -20.40 -2.72 -30.30
C PHE A 25 -20.53 -4.04 -29.54
N VAL A 26 -19.73 -4.21 -28.47
CA VAL A 26 -19.79 -5.41 -27.61
C VAL A 26 -21.18 -5.53 -26.96
N ALA A 27 -21.71 -4.45 -26.40
CA ALA A 27 -23.04 -4.44 -25.79
C ALA A 27 -24.12 -4.85 -26.79
N VAL A 28 -24.13 -4.24 -27.99
CA VAL A 28 -25.08 -4.60 -29.06
C VAL A 28 -24.92 -6.06 -29.48
N SER A 29 -23.69 -6.55 -29.62
CA SER A 29 -23.44 -7.95 -30.01
C SER A 29 -23.94 -8.92 -28.95
N LEU A 30 -23.74 -8.63 -27.66
CA LEU A 30 -24.24 -9.46 -26.54
C LEU A 30 -25.79 -9.45 -26.49
N LEU A 31 -26.43 -8.30 -26.67
CA LEU A 31 -27.88 -8.18 -26.68
C LEU A 31 -28.53 -8.96 -27.84
N ASN A 32 -27.83 -9.10 -28.95
CA ASN A 32 -28.30 -9.84 -30.13
C ASN A 32 -27.87 -11.32 -30.15
N ALA A 33 -27.14 -11.79 -29.13
CA ALA A 33 -26.68 -13.18 -29.10
C ALA A 33 -27.75 -14.20 -28.75
N ALA A 34 -28.81 -13.77 -28.06
CA ALA A 34 -29.92 -14.65 -27.66
C ALA A 34 -30.99 -14.74 -28.75
N THR A 35 -31.47 -15.98 -29.00
CA THR A 35 -32.52 -16.25 -29.99
C THR A 35 -33.91 -16.36 -29.38
N GLU A 36 -34.01 -16.66 -28.10
CA GLU A 36 -35.30 -16.86 -27.43
C GLU A 36 -35.43 -16.03 -26.16
N GLN A 37 -34.45 -16.05 -25.28
CA GLN A 37 -34.51 -15.37 -24.02
C GLN A 37 -33.17 -14.76 -23.68
N LEU A 38 -33.16 -13.53 -23.18
CA LEU A 38 -31.98 -12.82 -22.70
C LEU A 38 -32.18 -12.47 -21.22
N VAL A 39 -31.28 -12.91 -20.37
CA VAL A 39 -31.23 -12.54 -18.94
C VAL A 39 -29.99 -11.69 -18.72
N LEU A 40 -30.18 -10.50 -18.19
CA LEU A 40 -29.10 -9.58 -17.87
C LEU A 40 -29.11 -9.34 -16.37
N SER A 41 -27.94 -9.35 -15.76
CA SER A 41 -27.77 -9.10 -14.32
C SER A 41 -26.70 -8.03 -14.07
N ALA A 42 -26.91 -7.21 -13.07
CA ALA A 42 -25.93 -6.25 -12.59
C ALA A 42 -25.91 -6.31 -11.06
N PRO A 43 -24.72 -6.29 -10.43
CA PRO A 43 -24.65 -6.17 -8.98
C PRO A 43 -25.11 -4.78 -8.55
N SER A 44 -25.80 -4.69 -7.42
CA SER A 44 -26.14 -3.40 -6.78
C SER A 44 -25.02 -2.87 -5.90
N LEU A 45 -24.19 -3.78 -5.42
CA LEU A 45 -23.03 -3.49 -4.58
C LEU A 45 -21.82 -4.24 -5.10
N VAL A 46 -20.70 -3.55 -5.23
CA VAL A 46 -19.38 -4.13 -5.52
C VAL A 46 -18.42 -3.65 -4.46
N ASN A 47 -17.83 -4.58 -3.68
CA ASN A 47 -16.93 -4.24 -2.56
C ASN A 47 -17.54 -3.18 -1.62
N GLU A 48 -18.80 -3.35 -1.24
CA GLU A 48 -19.58 -2.44 -0.37
C GLU A 48 -19.79 -1.02 -0.93
N THR A 49 -19.47 -0.80 -2.19
CA THR A 49 -19.78 0.44 -2.90
C THR A 49 -20.99 0.23 -3.77
N GLU A 50 -21.97 1.15 -3.69
CA GLU A 50 -23.10 1.14 -4.61
C GLU A 50 -22.59 1.21 -6.05
N ASP A 51 -22.96 0.23 -6.86
CA ASP A 51 -22.65 0.20 -8.28
C ASP A 51 -23.88 0.58 -9.09
N SER A 52 -23.65 1.26 -10.20
CA SER A 52 -24.73 1.70 -11.07
C SER A 52 -24.93 0.71 -12.22
N VAL A 53 -26.18 0.43 -12.52
CA VAL A 53 -26.53 -0.35 -13.72
C VAL A 53 -25.95 0.33 -14.96
N SER A 54 -25.35 -0.47 -15.84
CA SER A 54 -24.75 0.03 -17.08
C SER A 54 -25.71 0.97 -17.85
N PRO A 55 -25.23 2.15 -18.32
CA PRO A 55 -26.04 3.07 -19.12
C PRO A 55 -26.72 2.42 -20.33
N TYR A 56 -26.09 1.40 -20.92
CA TYR A 56 -26.68 0.66 -22.05
C TYR A 56 -27.93 -0.13 -21.65
N LEU A 57 -27.97 -0.67 -20.43
CA LEU A 57 -29.15 -1.36 -19.91
C LEU A 57 -30.27 -0.37 -19.55
N LEU A 58 -29.88 0.79 -19.01
CA LEU A 58 -30.82 1.87 -18.71
C LEU A 58 -31.43 2.49 -20.00
N GLU A 59 -30.66 2.56 -21.09
CA GLU A 59 -31.19 2.95 -22.39
C GLU A 59 -32.17 1.90 -22.96
N LEU A 60 -31.79 0.62 -22.87
CA LEU A 60 -32.67 -0.47 -23.33
C LEU A 60 -34.00 -0.49 -22.57
N ALA A 61 -33.98 -0.14 -21.29
CA ALA A 61 -35.22 -0.04 -20.49
C ALA A 61 -36.19 1.07 -20.92
N LYS A 62 -35.75 2.03 -21.73
CA LYS A 62 -36.59 3.11 -22.28
C LYS A 62 -37.29 2.70 -23.58
N GLU A 63 -36.83 1.63 -24.21
CA GLU A 63 -37.44 1.13 -25.45
C GLU A 63 -38.77 0.42 -25.14
N PRO A 64 -39.71 0.38 -26.07
CA PRO A 64 -41.00 -0.29 -25.88
C PRO A 64 -40.90 -1.83 -25.96
N ILE A 65 -39.93 -2.37 -25.22
CA ILE A 65 -39.66 -3.80 -25.11
C ILE A 65 -40.16 -4.24 -23.73
N ALA A 66 -40.88 -5.36 -23.66
CA ALA A 66 -41.28 -5.93 -22.38
C ALA A 66 -40.07 -6.45 -21.61
N ILE A 67 -39.56 -5.64 -20.68
CA ILE A 67 -38.47 -5.99 -19.78
C ILE A 67 -39.07 -6.23 -18.40
N GLU A 68 -38.88 -7.43 -17.87
CA GLU A 68 -39.22 -7.73 -16.50
C GLU A 68 -38.02 -7.39 -15.61
N TRP A 69 -38.19 -6.40 -14.74
CA TRP A 69 -37.17 -6.00 -13.76
C TRP A 69 -37.42 -6.71 -12.45
N THR A 70 -36.48 -7.55 -12.07
CA THR A 70 -36.48 -8.18 -10.74
C THR A 70 -35.28 -7.74 -9.97
N THR A 71 -35.50 -7.22 -8.77
CA THR A 71 -34.39 -7.06 -7.78
C THR A 71 -34.33 -8.35 -6.99
N LYS A 72 -33.32 -9.16 -7.28
CA LYS A 72 -33.05 -10.34 -6.47
C LYS A 72 -32.40 -9.89 -5.18
N GLN A 73 -33.15 -9.83 -4.09
CA GLN A 73 -32.56 -9.71 -2.78
C GLN A 73 -31.74 -10.97 -2.50
N ALA A 74 -30.62 -10.82 -1.78
CA ALA A 74 -29.72 -11.93 -1.44
C ALA A 74 -30.37 -13.05 -0.62
N GLN A 75 -31.62 -12.91 -0.23
CA GLN A 75 -32.38 -13.93 0.48
C GLN A 75 -32.81 -15.02 -0.51
N ALA A 76 -32.13 -16.17 -0.44
CA ALA A 76 -32.58 -17.34 -1.17
C ALA A 76 -33.92 -17.82 -0.58
N SER A 77 -34.91 -17.88 -1.45
CA SER A 77 -36.23 -18.45 -1.12
C SER A 77 -36.12 -19.96 -1.03
N SER A 78 -37.08 -20.61 -0.32
CA SER A 78 -37.26 -22.07 -0.34
C SER A 78 -37.41 -22.61 -1.76
N ASP A 79 -37.88 -21.81 -2.69
CA ASP A 79 -38.10 -22.16 -4.09
C ASP A 79 -36.80 -22.31 -4.91
N ASP A 80 -35.71 -21.75 -4.42
CA ASP A 80 -34.37 -21.89 -5.03
C ASP A 80 -33.72 -23.25 -4.75
N ILE A 81 -34.35 -24.12 -3.90
CA ILE A 81 -33.76 -25.37 -3.44
C ILE A 81 -34.33 -26.58 -4.18
N GLY A 82 -33.65 -26.98 -5.24
CA GLY A 82 -34.03 -28.17 -6.01
C GLY A 82 -33.33 -29.46 -5.60
N THR A 83 -32.26 -29.41 -4.79
CA THR A 83 -31.44 -30.57 -4.44
C THR A 83 -30.98 -30.54 -2.98
N TYR A 84 -30.64 -31.71 -2.39
CA TYR A 84 -30.03 -31.77 -1.07
C TYR A 84 -28.68 -31.06 -0.98
N ARG A 85 -27.95 -30.98 -2.07
CA ARG A 85 -26.68 -30.26 -2.14
C ARG A 85 -26.90 -28.75 -2.06
N ALA A 86 -27.91 -28.22 -2.76
CA ALA A 86 -28.31 -26.83 -2.66
C ALA A 86 -28.84 -26.50 -1.26
N LEU A 87 -29.63 -27.40 -0.65
CA LEU A 87 -30.10 -27.28 0.72
C LEU A 87 -28.93 -27.21 1.72
N LEU A 88 -27.92 -28.08 1.58
CA LEU A 88 -26.73 -28.06 2.43
C LEU A 88 -25.97 -26.75 2.30
N ALA A 89 -25.72 -26.28 1.06
CA ALA A 89 -25.05 -25.02 0.80
C ALA A 89 -25.80 -23.88 1.49
N ARG A 90 -27.12 -23.81 1.33
CA ARG A 90 -27.93 -22.74 1.94
C ARG A 90 -27.97 -22.79 3.46
N VAL A 91 -28.05 -23.98 4.05
CA VAL A 91 -27.97 -24.17 5.52
C VAL A 91 -26.61 -23.68 6.04
N ILE A 92 -25.54 -23.97 5.33
CA ILE A 92 -24.20 -23.46 5.66
C ILE A 92 -24.16 -21.95 5.60
N GLU A 93 -24.65 -21.34 4.53
CA GLU A 93 -24.73 -19.88 4.37
C GLU A 93 -25.52 -19.23 5.52
N LEU A 94 -26.73 -19.72 5.81
CA LEU A 94 -27.57 -19.20 6.91
C LEU A 94 -26.86 -19.30 8.28
N HIS A 95 -26.08 -20.34 8.51
CA HIS A 95 -25.30 -20.47 9.73
C HIS A 95 -24.09 -19.51 9.77
N GLN A 96 -23.56 -19.15 8.62
CA GLN A 96 -22.44 -18.21 8.51
C GLN A 96 -22.88 -16.76 8.67
N GLU A 97 -24.05 -16.41 8.16
CA GLU A 97 -24.51 -15.02 8.08
C GLU A 97 -25.20 -14.52 9.38
N GLU A 98 -25.40 -15.37 10.39
CA GLU A 98 -26.23 -15.03 11.57
C GLU A 98 -27.65 -14.48 11.23
N ILE A 99 -28.12 -14.71 9.99
CA ILE A 99 -29.37 -14.14 9.45
C ILE A 99 -30.63 -14.69 10.15
N THR A 100 -30.48 -15.48 11.16
CA THR A 100 -31.63 -16.03 11.93
C THR A 100 -32.49 -14.95 12.58
N SER A 101 -31.99 -13.71 12.74
CA SER A 101 -32.75 -12.60 13.33
C SER A 101 -33.63 -11.85 12.35
N GLU A 102 -33.43 -11.99 11.04
CA GLU A 102 -34.20 -11.31 10.00
C GLU A 102 -35.22 -12.20 9.29
N LEU A 103 -35.21 -13.51 9.59
CA LEU A 103 -36.17 -14.45 9.01
C LEU A 103 -37.56 -14.28 9.63
N SER A 104 -38.58 -14.35 8.80
CA SER A 104 -39.94 -14.47 9.28
C SER A 104 -40.12 -15.77 10.14
N ALA A 105 -41.14 -15.82 11.01
CA ALA A 105 -41.39 -16.98 11.84
C ALA A 105 -41.65 -18.24 10.99
N GLU A 106 -42.23 -18.13 9.81
CA GLU A 106 -42.47 -19.22 8.86
C GLU A 106 -41.17 -19.71 8.24
N GLU A 107 -40.31 -18.79 7.79
CA GLU A 107 -38.99 -19.14 7.24
C GLU A 107 -38.09 -19.78 8.29
N ALA A 108 -38.04 -19.22 9.50
CA ALA A 108 -37.30 -19.83 10.59
C ALA A 108 -37.78 -21.25 10.92
N SER A 109 -39.10 -21.48 10.85
CA SER A 109 -39.70 -22.83 11.00
C SER A 109 -39.30 -23.76 9.87
N PHE A 110 -39.36 -23.28 8.60
CA PHE A 110 -38.94 -24.05 7.43
C PHE A 110 -37.47 -24.46 7.52
N TRP A 111 -36.58 -23.53 7.80
CA TRP A 111 -35.14 -23.82 7.93
C TRP A 111 -34.83 -24.76 9.10
N GLY A 112 -35.53 -24.64 10.20
CA GLY A 112 -35.41 -25.57 11.34
C GLY A 112 -35.82 -26.99 10.98
N VAL A 113 -36.83 -27.17 10.15
CA VAL A 113 -37.24 -28.52 9.63
C VAL A 113 -36.21 -29.00 8.61
N ALA A 114 -35.79 -28.12 7.67
CA ALA A 114 -34.79 -28.43 6.64
C ALA A 114 -33.49 -28.95 7.23
N VAL A 115 -32.96 -28.27 8.26
CA VAL A 115 -31.74 -28.69 8.99
C VAL A 115 -31.93 -30.08 9.62
N ARG A 116 -33.08 -30.37 10.23
CA ARG A 116 -33.34 -31.67 10.82
C ARG A 116 -33.40 -32.78 9.79
N VAL A 117 -34.09 -32.57 8.69
CA VAL A 117 -34.18 -33.52 7.57
C VAL A 117 -32.79 -33.77 6.97
N LEU A 118 -32.03 -32.71 6.73
CA LEU A 118 -30.66 -32.80 6.20
C LEU A 118 -29.75 -33.59 7.14
N ARG A 119 -29.75 -33.31 8.44
CA ARG A 119 -28.97 -34.03 9.43
C ARG A 119 -29.31 -35.51 9.44
N LYS A 120 -30.60 -35.86 9.42
CA LYS A 120 -31.06 -37.25 9.40
C LYS A 120 -30.56 -37.98 8.15
N LYS A 121 -30.61 -37.32 6.99
CA LYS A 121 -30.15 -37.90 5.73
C LYS A 121 -28.64 -38.08 5.69
N LEU A 122 -27.88 -37.07 6.06
CA LEU A 122 -26.41 -37.11 6.10
C LEU A 122 -25.94 -38.18 7.12
N GLN A 123 -26.59 -38.29 8.26
CA GLN A 123 -26.28 -39.30 9.25
C GLN A 123 -26.55 -40.73 8.72
N ALA A 124 -27.63 -40.91 7.94
CA ALA A 124 -27.94 -42.19 7.29
C ALA A 124 -26.90 -42.56 6.21
N GLU A 125 -26.26 -41.57 5.59
CA GLU A 125 -25.19 -41.74 4.59
C GLU A 125 -23.77 -41.74 5.21
N GLY A 126 -23.65 -41.66 6.54
CA GLY A 126 -22.38 -41.65 7.25
C GLY A 126 -21.59 -40.37 7.10
N ILE A 127 -22.22 -39.31 6.61
CA ILE A 127 -21.59 -38.02 6.40
C ILE A 127 -21.75 -37.14 7.65
N GLN A 128 -20.66 -36.72 8.25
CA GLN A 128 -20.68 -35.73 9.32
C GLN A 128 -20.57 -34.32 8.73
N ILE A 129 -21.51 -33.44 9.09
CA ILE A 129 -21.38 -32.01 8.76
C ILE A 129 -20.24 -31.45 9.62
N PRO A 130 -19.16 -30.92 9.03
CA PRO A 130 -18.13 -30.28 9.81
C PRO A 130 -18.74 -29.10 10.57
N GLN A 131 -18.34 -28.90 11.82
CA GLN A 131 -18.66 -27.66 12.53
C GLN A 131 -17.89 -26.51 11.83
N ILE A 132 -18.61 -25.73 11.08
CA ILE A 132 -18.05 -24.54 10.42
C ILE A 132 -18.13 -23.43 11.45
N SER A 133 -16.96 -23.02 11.95
CA SER A 133 -16.85 -21.82 12.77
C SER A 133 -16.64 -20.63 11.83
N THR A 134 -17.50 -19.64 11.93
CA THR A 134 -17.35 -18.37 11.23
C THR A 134 -16.32 -17.47 11.90
N GLU A 135 -15.96 -17.78 13.16
CA GLU A 135 -14.96 -17.00 13.86
C GLU A 135 -13.56 -17.30 13.34
N LEU A 136 -12.87 -16.26 12.91
CA LEU A 136 -11.45 -16.30 12.61
C LEU A 136 -10.67 -16.36 13.93
N LYS A 137 -10.20 -17.55 14.28
CA LYS A 137 -9.43 -17.72 15.51
C LYS A 137 -8.02 -17.20 15.31
N SER A 138 -7.64 -16.18 16.08
CA SER A 138 -6.24 -15.82 16.22
C SER A 138 -5.45 -17.04 16.71
N ARG A 139 -4.31 -17.30 16.07
CA ARG A 139 -3.42 -18.39 16.53
C ARG A 139 -2.41 -17.81 17.50
N GLN A 140 -2.34 -18.42 18.68
CA GLN A 140 -1.25 -18.19 19.60
C GLN A 140 -0.23 -19.32 19.43
N LEU A 141 1.02 -18.95 19.22
CA LEU A 141 2.11 -19.92 19.15
C LEU A 141 2.36 -20.51 20.53
N GLN A 142 2.66 -21.81 20.55
CA GLN A 142 3.04 -22.49 21.79
C GLN A 142 4.41 -22.00 22.27
N SER A 143 4.63 -22.09 23.56
CA SER A 143 5.85 -21.59 24.22
C SER A 143 7.14 -22.15 23.60
N ASP A 144 7.14 -23.46 23.32
CA ASP A 144 8.32 -24.15 22.74
C ASP A 144 8.62 -23.65 21.31
N THR A 145 7.58 -23.40 20.53
CA THR A 145 7.72 -22.82 19.17
C THR A 145 8.25 -21.39 19.26
N LEU A 146 7.73 -20.59 20.19
CA LEU A 146 8.22 -19.22 20.40
C LEU A 146 9.67 -19.19 20.83
N GLN A 147 10.08 -20.07 21.75
CA GLN A 147 11.45 -20.15 22.20
C GLN A 147 12.40 -20.64 21.09
N ALA A 148 11.94 -21.52 20.21
CA ALA A 148 12.71 -21.92 19.03
C ALA A 148 12.89 -20.80 18.01
N LEU A 149 11.84 -20.00 17.77
CA LEU A 149 11.88 -18.85 16.84
C LEU A 149 12.64 -17.66 17.43
N TYR A 150 12.40 -17.37 18.70
CA TYR A 150 12.93 -16.22 19.43
C TYR A 150 13.61 -16.67 20.73
N PRO A 151 14.82 -17.27 20.67
CA PRO A 151 15.53 -17.76 21.84
C PRO A 151 15.80 -16.65 22.85
N GLU A 152 15.75 -16.98 24.14
CA GLU A 152 16.17 -16.09 25.21
C GLU A 152 17.63 -15.64 25.02
N GLY A 153 17.90 -14.38 25.31
CA GLY A 153 19.23 -13.78 25.15
C GLY A 153 19.60 -13.36 23.74
N LYS A 154 18.78 -13.67 22.72
CA LYS A 154 18.94 -13.12 21.37
C LYS A 154 18.09 -11.87 21.20
N ALA A 155 18.67 -10.87 20.52
CA ALA A 155 17.96 -9.66 20.15
C ALA A 155 16.90 -9.97 19.08
N LEU A 156 15.71 -9.34 19.20
CA LEU A 156 14.72 -9.30 18.14
C LEU A 156 15.11 -8.20 17.15
N THR A 157 15.10 -8.51 15.86
CA THR A 157 15.45 -7.54 14.83
C THR A 157 14.22 -7.22 13.96
N LEU A 158 13.88 -5.94 13.83
CA LEU A 158 12.78 -5.47 12.99
C LEU A 158 13.23 -4.38 12.02
N SER A 159 12.71 -4.42 10.80
CA SER A 159 12.82 -3.33 9.81
C SER A 159 11.57 -2.47 9.81
N ALA A 160 11.65 -1.26 9.22
CA ALA A 160 10.49 -0.40 9.03
C ALA A 160 9.38 -1.08 8.20
N SER A 161 9.76 -1.87 7.19
CA SER A 161 8.81 -2.64 6.38
C SER A 161 8.11 -3.73 7.19
N ALA A 162 8.87 -4.44 8.05
CA ALA A 162 8.31 -5.47 8.93
C ALA A 162 7.36 -4.85 9.96
N LEU A 163 7.72 -3.70 10.54
CA LEU A 163 6.85 -2.96 11.44
C LEU A 163 5.54 -2.54 10.76
N ASN A 164 5.63 -1.94 9.57
CA ASN A 164 4.46 -1.55 8.81
C ASN A 164 3.55 -2.75 8.51
N GLU A 165 4.13 -3.89 8.12
CA GLU A 165 3.36 -5.10 7.85
C GLU A 165 2.66 -5.63 9.10
N TYR A 166 3.31 -5.61 10.26
CA TYR A 166 2.69 -5.98 11.54
C TYR A 166 1.47 -5.10 11.85
N TYR A 167 1.59 -3.79 11.63
CA TYR A 167 0.47 -2.87 11.86
C TYR A 167 -0.58 -2.89 10.75
N LYS A 168 -0.26 -3.35 9.55
CA LYS A 168 -1.24 -3.60 8.50
C LYS A 168 -2.12 -4.80 8.82
N HIS A 169 -1.48 -5.93 9.17
CA HIS A 169 -2.15 -7.19 9.41
C HIS A 169 -1.21 -8.16 10.14
N GLN A 170 -1.44 -8.40 11.42
CA GLN A 170 -0.54 -9.22 12.24
C GLN A 170 -0.36 -10.64 11.72
N TYR A 171 -1.44 -11.27 11.20
CA TYR A 171 -1.33 -12.61 10.67
C TYR A 171 -0.58 -12.67 9.34
N ALA A 172 -0.75 -11.67 8.47
CA ALA A 172 0.05 -11.56 7.25
C ALA A 172 1.54 -11.35 7.56
N PHE A 173 1.85 -10.53 8.57
CA PHE A 173 3.21 -10.43 9.10
C PHE A 173 3.76 -11.79 9.53
N TYR A 174 2.99 -12.59 10.27
CA TYR A 174 3.39 -13.92 10.68
C TYR A 174 3.70 -14.83 9.48
N LEU A 175 2.81 -14.86 8.49
CA LEU A 175 3.01 -15.66 7.28
C LEU A 175 4.29 -15.25 6.54
N ARG A 176 4.51 -13.97 6.36
CA ARG A 176 5.62 -13.43 5.56
C ARG A 176 6.95 -13.42 6.31
N TYR A 177 6.98 -12.89 7.54
CA TYR A 177 8.22 -12.62 8.26
C TYR A 177 8.62 -13.70 9.24
N VAL A 178 7.68 -14.51 9.73
CA VAL A 178 7.97 -15.61 10.65
C VAL A 178 8.06 -16.93 9.91
N LEU A 179 7.08 -17.24 9.04
CA LEU A 179 7.09 -18.46 8.25
C LEU A 179 7.85 -18.35 6.93
N GLY A 180 8.18 -17.13 6.48
CA GLY A 180 8.89 -16.91 5.23
C GLY A 180 8.08 -17.23 3.97
N LEU A 181 6.74 -17.23 4.06
CA LEU A 181 5.89 -17.47 2.90
C LEU A 181 5.97 -16.30 1.92
N GLN A 182 6.12 -16.64 0.67
CA GLN A 182 6.07 -15.69 -0.44
C GLN A 182 4.99 -16.15 -1.41
N GLU A 183 4.30 -15.20 -2.02
CA GLU A 183 3.44 -15.51 -3.16
C GLU A 183 4.33 -15.83 -4.36
N ASP A 184 3.91 -16.76 -5.21
CA ASP A 184 4.61 -17.08 -6.44
C ASP A 184 4.71 -15.82 -7.32
N GLU A 185 5.89 -15.25 -7.40
CA GLU A 185 6.14 -14.10 -8.27
C GLU A 185 6.15 -14.62 -9.73
N THR A 186 5.13 -14.24 -10.49
CA THR A 186 5.24 -14.35 -11.95
C THR A 186 6.34 -13.39 -12.38
N ILE A 187 7.31 -13.88 -13.18
CA ILE A 187 8.38 -13.05 -13.76
C ILE A 187 7.74 -12.11 -14.79
N ARG A 188 7.12 -11.06 -14.29
CA ARG A 188 6.52 -9.98 -15.11
C ARG A 188 6.93 -8.64 -14.53
N PRO A 189 7.14 -7.63 -15.38
CA PRO A 189 7.37 -6.28 -14.90
C PRO A 189 6.22 -5.82 -14.00
N ASP A 190 6.54 -5.48 -12.78
CA ASP A 190 5.62 -4.96 -11.77
C ASP A 190 6.16 -3.66 -11.14
N ALA A 191 5.39 -3.03 -10.27
CA ALA A 191 5.79 -1.78 -9.62
C ALA A 191 7.08 -1.91 -8.81
N ARG A 192 7.38 -3.11 -8.27
CA ARG A 192 8.59 -3.37 -7.50
C ARG A 192 9.82 -3.48 -8.41
N SER A 193 9.71 -4.25 -9.50
CA SER A 193 10.79 -4.38 -10.47
C SER A 193 11.09 -3.05 -11.18
N HIS A 194 10.05 -2.23 -11.46
CA HIS A 194 10.22 -0.87 -11.96
C HIS A 194 11.01 0.00 -10.98
N GLY A 195 10.64 -0.05 -9.69
CA GLY A 195 11.37 0.64 -8.64
C GLY A 195 12.83 0.21 -8.58
N ASN A 196 13.10 -1.10 -8.54
CA ASN A 196 14.45 -1.64 -8.49
C ASN A 196 15.31 -1.20 -9.68
N PHE A 197 14.73 -1.18 -10.88
CA PHE A 197 15.43 -0.69 -12.08
C PHE A 197 15.87 0.76 -11.97
N LEU A 198 14.95 1.65 -11.55
CA LEU A 198 15.24 3.07 -11.35
C LEU A 198 16.24 3.31 -10.21
N HIS A 199 16.07 2.61 -9.08
CA HIS A 199 17.02 2.66 -7.97
C HIS A 199 18.44 2.30 -8.42
N ARG A 200 18.59 1.23 -9.19
CA ARG A 200 19.89 0.79 -9.69
C ARG A 200 20.55 1.82 -10.60
N ILE A 201 19.78 2.51 -11.44
CA ILE A 201 20.28 3.59 -12.28
C ILE A 201 20.82 4.73 -11.41
N PHE A 202 20.02 5.22 -10.44
CA PHE A 202 20.42 6.36 -9.61
C PHE A 202 21.57 6.02 -8.65
N GLU A 203 21.60 4.81 -8.11
CA GLU A 203 22.74 4.32 -7.35
C GLU A 203 24.05 4.45 -8.15
N ARG A 204 24.05 4.01 -9.42
CA ARG A 204 25.24 4.11 -10.28
C ARG A 204 25.64 5.54 -10.58
N VAL A 205 24.66 6.39 -10.96
CA VAL A 205 24.90 7.80 -11.28
C VAL A 205 25.55 8.54 -10.12
N LEU A 206 25.09 8.30 -8.92
CA LEU A 206 25.52 9.02 -7.73
C LEU A 206 26.85 8.47 -7.17
N LYS A 207 27.11 7.16 -7.31
CA LYS A 207 28.40 6.55 -6.97
C LYS A 207 29.53 6.94 -7.92
N ASP A 208 29.20 7.34 -9.14
CA ASP A 208 30.20 7.76 -10.11
C ASP A 208 30.76 9.14 -9.75
N SER A 209 31.96 9.16 -9.19
CA SER A 209 32.71 10.35 -8.81
C SER A 209 33.57 10.92 -9.95
N SER A 210 33.36 10.48 -11.19
CA SER A 210 34.09 11.01 -12.34
C SER A 210 33.74 12.48 -12.61
N ASP A 211 34.68 13.20 -13.24
CA ASP A 211 34.46 14.61 -13.65
C ASP A 211 33.51 14.76 -14.87
N GLN A 212 32.86 13.68 -15.29
CA GLN A 212 31.91 13.72 -16.40
C GLN A 212 30.65 14.51 -16.05
N ALA A 213 30.05 15.14 -17.06
CA ALA A 213 28.78 15.80 -16.90
C ALA A 213 27.69 14.84 -16.41
N PHE A 214 26.78 15.30 -15.56
CA PHE A 214 25.72 14.47 -14.98
C PHE A 214 24.92 13.69 -16.03
N ASP A 215 24.59 14.30 -17.18
CA ASP A 215 23.85 13.65 -18.26
C ASP A 215 24.64 12.50 -18.92
N GLN A 216 25.97 12.59 -18.95
CA GLN A 216 26.82 11.51 -19.45
C GLN A 216 26.85 10.33 -18.48
N ARG A 217 27.04 10.61 -17.19
CA ARG A 217 26.97 9.60 -16.13
C ARG A 217 25.61 8.91 -16.09
N LEU A 218 24.53 9.67 -16.24
CA LEU A 218 23.16 9.12 -16.29
C LEU A 218 22.97 8.21 -17.52
N SER A 219 23.44 8.64 -18.68
CA SER A 219 23.34 7.82 -19.91
C SER A 219 24.13 6.52 -19.81
N GLU A 220 25.29 6.55 -19.18
CA GLU A 220 26.11 5.37 -18.94
C GLU A 220 25.46 4.42 -17.93
N ALA A 221 24.95 4.94 -16.80
CA ALA A 221 24.24 4.17 -15.79
C ALA A 221 22.98 3.48 -16.37
N ILE A 222 22.22 4.20 -17.21
CA ILE A 222 21.08 3.62 -17.94
C ILE A 222 21.53 2.45 -18.82
N ARG A 223 22.60 2.67 -19.60
CA ARG A 223 23.12 1.65 -20.51
C ARG A 223 23.55 0.38 -19.74
N GLU A 224 24.34 0.56 -18.69
CA GLU A 224 24.83 -0.57 -17.88
C GLU A 224 23.73 -1.31 -17.16
N THR A 225 22.80 -0.60 -16.52
CA THR A 225 21.67 -1.22 -15.82
C THR A 225 20.78 -1.99 -16.79
N SER A 226 20.53 -1.45 -17.99
CA SER A 226 19.75 -2.13 -19.02
C SER A 226 20.42 -3.40 -19.55
N GLN A 227 21.72 -3.59 -19.34
CA GLN A 227 22.48 -4.78 -19.73
C GLN A 227 22.55 -5.84 -18.62
N GLU A 228 22.10 -5.56 -17.41
CA GLU A 228 22.03 -6.57 -16.35
C GLU A 228 21.06 -7.68 -16.71
N ALA A 229 21.46 -8.94 -16.48
CA ALA A 229 20.69 -10.12 -16.91
C ALA A 229 19.25 -10.14 -16.34
N GLU A 230 19.06 -9.67 -15.10
CA GLU A 230 17.77 -9.55 -14.45
C GLU A 230 16.82 -8.62 -15.24
N PHE A 231 17.32 -7.44 -15.61
CA PHE A 231 16.50 -6.46 -16.32
C PHE A 231 16.34 -6.78 -17.81
N GLN A 232 17.29 -7.46 -18.42
CA GLN A 232 17.12 -8.02 -19.76
C GLN A 232 16.01 -9.07 -19.80
N GLN A 233 15.96 -9.95 -18.79
CA GLN A 233 14.90 -10.94 -18.68
C GLN A 233 13.53 -10.32 -18.48
N LEU A 234 13.43 -9.28 -17.62
CA LEU A 234 12.17 -8.61 -17.33
C LEU A 234 11.63 -7.77 -18.50
N TYR A 235 12.51 -7.09 -19.24
CA TYR A 235 12.11 -6.06 -20.21
C TYR A 235 12.50 -6.36 -21.65
N GLY A 236 13.08 -7.52 -21.94
CA GLY A 236 13.59 -7.88 -23.26
C GLY A 236 12.73 -8.86 -24.06
N GLU A 237 11.67 -9.42 -23.47
CA GLU A 237 10.99 -10.58 -24.07
C GLU A 237 9.97 -10.25 -25.18
N ASN A 238 9.33 -9.08 -25.15
CA ASN A 238 8.31 -8.70 -26.13
C ASN A 238 8.12 -7.18 -26.25
N GLY A 239 7.33 -6.75 -27.22
CA GLY A 239 7.10 -5.33 -27.48
C GLY A 239 6.41 -4.57 -26.32
N GLU A 240 5.61 -5.23 -25.49
CA GLU A 240 4.97 -4.63 -24.33
C GLU A 240 6.00 -4.33 -23.24
N THR A 241 6.88 -5.28 -22.92
CA THR A 241 7.94 -5.10 -21.93
C THR A 241 8.99 -4.10 -22.39
N GLU A 242 9.26 -4.03 -23.69
CA GLU A 242 10.12 -3.02 -24.30
C GLU A 242 9.50 -1.61 -24.18
N PHE A 243 8.21 -1.47 -24.39
CA PHE A 243 7.51 -0.20 -24.20
C PHE A 243 7.60 0.26 -22.75
N ILE A 244 7.36 -0.63 -21.78
CA ILE A 244 7.52 -0.34 -20.35
C ILE A 244 8.94 0.10 -20.04
N ARG A 245 9.94 -0.60 -20.55
CA ARG A 245 11.35 -0.20 -20.39
C ARG A 245 11.60 1.23 -20.90
N ASN A 246 11.14 1.56 -22.09
CA ASN A 246 11.33 2.89 -22.66
C ASN A 246 10.66 3.97 -21.80
N LEU A 247 9.48 3.71 -21.25
CA LEU A 247 8.83 4.60 -20.29
C LEU A 247 9.68 4.80 -19.03
N LEU A 248 10.25 3.73 -18.47
CA LEU A 248 11.15 3.82 -17.31
C LEU A 248 12.44 4.61 -17.63
N LEU A 249 12.96 4.48 -18.83
CA LEU A 249 14.13 5.28 -19.27
C LEU A 249 13.81 6.75 -19.36
N ASP A 250 12.62 7.13 -19.83
CA ASP A 250 12.17 8.51 -19.85
C ASP A 250 11.93 9.05 -18.43
N THR A 251 11.36 8.24 -17.56
CA THR A 251 11.24 8.52 -16.12
C THR A 251 12.63 8.77 -15.48
N ALA A 252 13.61 7.91 -15.77
CA ALA A 252 14.98 8.09 -15.27
C ALA A 252 15.60 9.41 -15.71
N LYS A 253 15.44 9.79 -16.99
CA LYS A 253 15.93 11.08 -17.52
C LYS A 253 15.23 12.27 -16.85
N THR A 254 13.92 12.18 -16.62
CA THR A 254 13.15 13.25 -15.98
C THR A 254 13.56 13.43 -14.53
N THR A 255 13.64 12.36 -13.77
CA THR A 255 14.14 12.37 -12.38
C THR A 255 15.60 12.82 -12.31
N GLY A 256 16.44 12.38 -13.26
CA GLY A 256 17.83 12.81 -13.36
C GLY A 256 18.00 14.32 -13.52
N ARG A 257 17.11 14.99 -14.26
CA ARG A 257 17.11 16.46 -14.37
C ARG A 257 16.83 17.14 -13.03
N VAL A 258 15.96 16.57 -12.20
CA VAL A 258 15.71 17.09 -10.86
C VAL A 258 16.95 16.94 -9.99
N LEU A 259 17.62 15.80 -10.06
CA LEU A 259 18.87 15.56 -9.33
C LEU A 259 20.00 16.50 -9.79
N ALA A 260 20.13 16.74 -11.09
CA ALA A 260 21.14 17.65 -11.65
C ALA A 260 20.97 19.11 -11.22
N GLN A 261 19.75 19.53 -10.88
CA GLN A 261 19.46 20.91 -10.45
C GLN A 261 19.68 21.13 -8.95
N GLN A 262 20.09 20.12 -8.19
CA GLN A 262 20.34 20.23 -6.77
C GLN A 262 21.66 20.96 -6.51
N ASN A 263 21.57 22.24 -6.25
CA ASN A 263 22.70 23.04 -5.81
C ASN A 263 22.75 23.08 -4.26
N GLY A 264 23.95 23.05 -3.68
CA GLY A 264 24.16 23.17 -2.24
C GLY A 264 24.01 21.87 -1.45
N ILE A 265 23.90 20.73 -2.13
CA ILE A 265 23.81 19.40 -1.53
C ILE A 265 24.93 18.52 -2.06
N GLU A 266 25.46 17.69 -1.17
CA GLU A 266 26.42 16.65 -1.47
C GLU A 266 25.88 15.31 -0.99
N THR A 267 25.84 14.31 -1.86
CA THR A 267 25.53 12.94 -1.48
C THR A 267 26.78 12.33 -0.86
N ILE A 268 26.70 11.96 0.40
CA ILE A 268 27.82 11.41 1.20
C ILE A 268 27.67 9.93 1.52
N GLY A 269 26.50 9.36 1.30
CA GLY A 269 26.23 7.94 1.51
C GLY A 269 25.10 7.42 0.64
N GLU A 270 25.27 6.19 0.17
CA GLU A 270 24.29 5.48 -0.64
C GLU A 270 24.16 4.05 -0.18
N GLU A 271 22.95 3.50 -0.29
CA GLU A 271 22.66 2.12 0.07
C GLU A 271 23.25 1.74 1.47
N THR A 272 23.23 2.74 2.39
CA THR A 272 23.89 2.65 3.70
C THR A 272 23.09 1.74 4.61
N LEU A 273 23.73 0.63 5.03
CA LEU A 273 23.13 -0.33 5.95
C LEU A 273 23.19 0.22 7.38
N PHE A 274 22.10 0.04 8.13
CA PHE A 274 22.08 0.29 9.56
C PHE A 274 21.49 -0.91 10.30
N GLY A 275 21.87 -1.06 11.56
CA GLY A 275 21.39 -2.13 12.42
C GLY A 275 22.51 -2.99 12.99
N GLY A 276 22.14 -3.97 13.84
CA GLY A 276 23.09 -4.81 14.55
C GLY A 276 23.57 -4.24 15.88
N SER A 277 24.70 -4.71 16.39
CA SER A 277 25.21 -4.40 17.75
C SER A 277 25.73 -2.97 17.94
N THR A 278 25.89 -2.21 16.86
CA THR A 278 26.48 -0.86 16.88
C THR A 278 25.43 0.26 16.90
N HIS A 279 24.15 -0.07 16.84
CA HIS A 279 23.07 0.90 16.66
C HIS A 279 22.08 0.85 17.82
N THR A 280 21.19 1.84 17.86
CA THR A 280 20.16 1.97 18.90
C THR A 280 19.43 0.66 19.10
N SER A 281 19.52 0.13 20.29
CA SER A 281 18.77 -1.02 20.75
C SER A 281 17.84 -0.60 21.88
N TYR A 282 16.61 -1.10 21.82
CA TYR A 282 15.61 -0.79 22.83
C TYR A 282 15.42 -1.98 23.77
N PRO A 283 15.50 -1.79 25.09
CA PRO A 283 15.20 -2.85 26.04
C PRO A 283 13.71 -3.20 26.00
N LEU A 284 13.42 -4.50 25.98
CA LEU A 284 12.06 -5.05 26.07
C LEU A 284 11.75 -5.48 27.50
N SER A 285 10.47 -5.70 27.80
CA SER A 285 10.00 -6.04 29.16
C SER A 285 10.56 -7.36 29.71
N ASP A 286 10.96 -8.27 28.84
CA ASP A 286 11.55 -9.59 29.19
C ASP A 286 13.09 -9.58 29.24
N GLY A 287 13.71 -8.41 29.15
CA GLY A 287 15.17 -8.24 29.20
C GLY A 287 15.89 -8.44 27.87
N ARG A 288 15.20 -8.85 26.81
CA ARG A 288 15.75 -8.89 25.45
C ARG A 288 15.94 -7.49 24.89
N LEU A 289 16.77 -7.40 23.84
CA LEU A 289 16.96 -6.16 23.10
C LEU A 289 16.19 -6.23 21.77
N LEU A 290 15.52 -5.16 21.43
CA LEU A 290 15.00 -4.91 20.09
C LEU A 290 16.04 -4.11 19.31
N GLN A 291 16.46 -4.61 18.17
CA GLN A 291 17.39 -3.95 17.25
C GLN A 291 16.66 -3.56 15.95
N LEU A 292 16.86 -2.35 15.51
CA LEU A 292 16.40 -1.92 14.21
C LEU A 292 17.40 -2.33 13.14
N ARG A 293 16.90 -2.67 11.96
CA ARG A 293 17.74 -2.90 10.78
C ARG A 293 17.09 -2.30 9.55
N GLY A 294 17.92 -1.89 8.62
CA GLY A 294 17.45 -1.40 7.35
C GLY A 294 18.59 -0.91 6.47
N LYS A 295 18.21 -0.29 5.41
CA LYS A 295 19.09 0.31 4.43
C LYS A 295 18.51 1.67 4.06
N VAL A 296 19.33 2.70 4.10
CA VAL A 296 19.01 4.05 3.66
C VAL A 296 19.46 4.18 2.22
N ASP A 297 18.58 4.58 1.32
CA ASP A 297 18.91 4.66 -0.10
C ASP A 297 19.99 5.73 -0.35
N ARG A 298 19.84 6.92 0.26
CA ARG A 298 20.79 8.02 0.11
C ARG A 298 20.88 8.90 1.35
N ILE A 299 22.10 9.34 1.68
CA ILE A 299 22.38 10.31 2.71
C ILE A 299 23.00 11.55 2.06
N ASP A 300 22.37 12.68 2.26
CA ASP A 300 22.76 13.98 1.74
C ASP A 300 23.28 14.88 2.87
N GLN A 301 24.22 15.76 2.53
CA GLN A 301 24.73 16.82 3.40
C GLN A 301 24.53 18.18 2.76
N LEU A 302 24.08 19.16 3.53
CA LEU A 302 24.07 20.56 3.13
C LEU A 302 25.53 21.08 3.11
N ARG A 303 26.06 21.45 1.92
CA ARG A 303 27.48 21.83 1.74
C ARG A 303 27.92 22.97 2.65
N ASP A 304 27.10 24.00 2.76
CA ASP A 304 27.45 25.21 3.52
C ASP A 304 27.12 25.08 5.01
N HIS A 305 26.38 24.05 5.43
CA HIS A 305 25.88 23.93 6.79
C HIS A 305 26.21 22.62 7.48
N GLY A 306 26.64 21.60 6.74
CA GLY A 306 27.00 20.30 7.29
C GLY A 306 25.86 19.45 7.87
N ALA A 307 24.60 19.93 7.84
CA ALA A 307 23.47 19.19 8.31
C ALA A 307 23.14 18.01 7.37
N LEU A 308 22.70 16.89 7.94
CA LEU A 308 22.45 15.65 7.21
C LEU A 308 20.97 15.45 6.90
N GLY A 309 20.68 14.83 5.78
CA GLY A 309 19.33 14.41 5.40
C GLY A 309 19.30 13.03 4.78
N VAL A 310 18.16 12.36 4.87
CA VAL A 310 17.95 11.04 4.32
C VAL A 310 16.95 11.11 3.19
N VAL A 311 17.29 10.50 2.07
CA VAL A 311 16.38 10.38 0.92
C VAL A 311 16.05 8.91 0.69
N ASP A 312 14.79 8.65 0.45
CA ASP A 312 14.26 7.35 0.06
C ASP A 312 13.50 7.51 -1.26
N TYR A 313 13.87 6.71 -2.24
CA TYR A 313 13.28 6.74 -3.56
C TYR A 313 11.96 5.98 -3.61
N LYS A 314 10.95 6.54 -4.25
CA LYS A 314 9.63 5.91 -4.40
C LYS A 314 9.18 5.90 -5.86
N SER A 315 8.73 4.76 -6.34
CA SER A 315 8.15 4.62 -7.69
C SER A 315 6.74 5.19 -7.83
N SER A 316 6.12 5.60 -6.73
CA SER A 316 4.78 6.20 -6.71
C SER A 316 4.71 7.33 -5.70
N LEU A 317 3.73 8.23 -5.88
CA LEU A 317 3.50 9.36 -4.97
C LEU A 317 3.38 8.88 -3.53
N THR A 318 4.38 9.20 -2.74
CA THR A 318 4.46 8.84 -1.32
C THR A 318 4.68 10.09 -0.49
N GLN A 319 3.93 10.21 0.59
CA GLN A 319 4.02 11.34 1.53
C GLN A 319 3.99 10.80 2.95
N PHE A 320 4.56 11.59 3.87
CA PHE A 320 4.39 11.32 5.29
C PHE A 320 3.01 11.79 5.75
N HIS A 321 2.32 10.91 6.48
CA HIS A 321 1.00 11.16 7.04
C HIS A 321 1.01 10.88 8.54
N TYR A 322 0.71 11.88 9.35
CA TYR A 322 0.69 11.77 10.82
C TYR A 322 -0.31 10.73 11.34
N ASP A 323 -1.48 10.62 10.71
CA ASP A 323 -2.49 9.62 11.04
C ASP A 323 -2.01 8.19 10.76
N LYS A 324 -1.38 7.97 9.62
CA LYS A 324 -0.76 6.69 9.28
C LYS A 324 0.37 6.36 10.23
N PHE A 325 1.25 7.33 10.52
CA PHE A 325 2.35 7.15 11.45
C PHE A 325 1.85 6.82 12.86
N PHE A 326 0.86 7.56 13.38
CA PHE A 326 0.25 7.27 14.67
C PHE A 326 -0.26 5.83 14.76
N ASN A 327 -0.78 5.31 13.67
CA ASN A 327 -1.29 3.94 13.57
C ASN A 327 -0.23 2.91 13.16
N GLY A 328 1.06 3.25 13.11
CA GLY A 328 2.17 2.33 12.80
C GLY A 328 2.35 2.01 11.31
N LEU A 329 1.73 2.77 10.42
CA LEU A 329 1.71 2.50 8.97
C LEU A 329 2.66 3.39 8.14
N ASN A 330 3.40 4.30 8.77
CA ASN A 330 4.32 5.21 8.08
C ASN A 330 5.55 5.53 8.94
N SER A 331 6.25 4.49 9.39
CA SER A 331 7.38 4.59 10.31
C SER A 331 8.75 4.71 9.61
N GLN A 332 8.80 4.69 8.28
CA GLN A 332 10.06 4.62 7.53
C GLN A 332 10.95 5.86 7.76
N LEU A 333 10.43 7.07 7.50
CA LEU A 333 11.20 8.30 7.68
C LEU A 333 11.64 8.52 9.14
N PRO A 334 10.76 8.37 10.17
CA PRO A 334 11.21 8.44 11.57
C PRO A 334 12.28 7.39 11.91
N THR A 335 12.20 6.18 11.34
CA THR A 335 13.22 5.15 11.54
C THR A 335 14.56 5.55 10.96
N TYR A 336 14.57 6.14 9.76
CA TYR A 336 15.81 6.62 9.14
C TYR A 336 16.42 7.81 9.89
N LEU A 337 15.57 8.73 10.39
CA LEU A 337 16.03 9.83 11.24
C LEU A 337 16.66 9.33 12.54
N SER A 338 16.11 8.28 13.15
CA SER A 338 16.73 7.64 14.31
C SER A 338 18.04 6.96 13.93
N ALA A 339 18.07 6.24 12.79
CA ALA A 339 19.25 5.50 12.37
C ALA A 339 20.45 6.42 12.06
N ILE A 340 20.22 7.53 11.36
CA ILE A 340 21.32 8.44 10.97
C ILE A 340 21.99 9.11 12.18
N GLN A 341 21.24 9.32 13.27
CA GLN A 341 21.80 9.87 14.51
C GLN A 341 22.80 8.91 15.16
N ASP A 342 22.65 7.61 14.94
CA ASP A 342 23.48 6.57 15.53
C ASP A 342 24.66 6.15 14.64
N LEU A 343 24.65 6.53 13.36
CA LEU A 343 25.71 6.20 12.42
C LEU A 343 26.97 7.04 12.71
N LYS A 344 27.95 6.47 13.40
CA LYS A 344 29.20 7.15 13.78
C LYS A 344 30.02 7.65 12.59
N GLU A 345 29.82 7.07 11.43
CA GLU A 345 30.49 7.46 10.18
C GLU A 345 30.00 8.82 9.67
N TYR A 346 28.75 9.17 10.00
CA TYR A 346 28.11 10.41 9.60
C TYR A 346 27.94 11.30 10.85
N GLN A 347 29.02 11.96 11.25
CA GLN A 347 28.95 12.91 12.37
C GLN A 347 28.26 14.17 11.89
N ALA A 348 26.98 14.30 12.23
CA ALA A 348 26.19 15.49 11.98
C ALA A 348 26.59 16.60 12.96
N GLU A 349 27.71 17.29 12.74
CA GLU A 349 28.15 18.41 13.60
C GLU A 349 27.08 19.49 13.71
N GLN A 350 26.28 19.68 12.64
CA GLN A 350 25.21 20.67 12.54
C GLN A 350 23.80 20.04 12.59
N GLY A 351 23.70 18.79 13.02
CA GLY A 351 22.42 18.11 13.16
C GLY A 351 21.84 17.57 11.86
N ILE A 352 20.53 17.40 11.83
CA ILE A 352 19.78 16.81 10.72
C ILE A 352 18.91 17.89 10.09
N PHE A 353 18.81 17.94 8.74
CA PHE A 353 17.86 18.81 8.09
C PHE A 353 16.55 18.13 7.71
N GLY A 354 16.51 16.79 7.61
CA GLY A 354 15.25 16.07 7.38
C GLY A 354 15.39 14.64 6.90
N ALA A 355 14.24 14.01 6.67
CA ALA A 355 14.10 12.75 5.95
C ALA A 355 12.94 12.86 4.95
N MET A 356 13.15 12.42 3.72
CA MET A 356 12.26 12.72 2.63
C MET A 356 12.15 11.60 1.61
N TYR A 357 11.05 11.62 0.88
CA TYR A 357 10.82 10.81 -0.30
C TYR A 357 11.13 11.61 -1.56
N LEU A 358 11.77 10.97 -2.52
CA LEU A 358 11.85 11.45 -3.90
C LEU A 358 11.04 10.52 -4.80
N GLU A 359 10.01 11.06 -5.43
CA GLU A 359 9.19 10.31 -6.39
C GLU A 359 9.94 10.14 -7.71
N MET A 360 10.14 8.89 -8.09
CA MET A 360 10.68 8.50 -9.39
C MET A 360 9.53 8.14 -10.33
N GLY A 361 8.82 9.12 -10.81
CA GLY A 361 7.66 8.92 -11.68
C GLY A 361 7.50 10.06 -12.66
N ASP A 362 6.81 9.80 -13.77
CA ASP A 362 6.37 10.87 -14.66
C ASP A 362 5.06 11.43 -14.11
N PRO A 363 5.07 12.65 -13.56
CA PRO A 363 3.86 13.22 -13.02
C PRO A 363 2.87 13.51 -14.16
N LEU A 364 1.64 13.08 -13.97
CA LEU A 364 0.55 13.39 -14.88
C LEU A 364 0.24 14.89 -14.77
N VAL A 365 0.45 15.61 -15.85
CA VAL A 365 0.10 17.03 -15.97
C VAL A 365 -1.34 17.14 -16.45
N ASP A 366 -2.20 17.82 -15.69
CA ASP A 366 -3.56 18.12 -16.12
C ASP A 366 -3.55 19.25 -17.15
N LEU A 367 -3.55 18.89 -18.42
CA LEU A 367 -3.53 19.84 -19.54
C LEU A 367 -4.70 20.85 -19.53
N ARG A 368 -5.76 20.58 -18.79
CA ARG A 368 -6.90 21.53 -18.63
C ARG A 368 -6.53 22.68 -17.70
N LYS A 369 -5.53 22.50 -16.84
CA LYS A 369 -5.04 23.51 -15.89
C LYS A 369 -3.79 24.21 -16.38
N THR A 370 -3.14 23.70 -17.41
CA THR A 370 -1.91 24.26 -17.99
C THR A 370 -2.23 25.05 -19.25
N LYS A 371 -1.81 26.31 -19.29
CA LYS A 371 -2.03 27.19 -20.44
C LYS A 371 -0.84 27.20 -21.40
N THR A 372 0.34 26.91 -20.90
CA THR A 372 1.60 26.93 -21.64
C THR A 372 2.43 25.69 -21.35
N VAL A 373 3.41 25.41 -22.20
CA VAL A 373 4.41 24.34 -21.97
C VAL A 373 5.22 24.64 -20.70
N GLU A 374 5.50 25.91 -20.44
CA GLU A 374 6.22 26.35 -19.25
C GLU A 374 5.41 26.09 -17.97
N ASP A 375 4.09 26.31 -17.98
CA ASP A 375 3.21 25.93 -16.87
C ASP A 375 3.25 24.41 -16.62
N ALA A 376 3.27 23.61 -17.69
CA ALA A 376 3.36 22.14 -17.57
C ALA A 376 4.71 21.71 -16.95
N ILE A 377 5.81 22.28 -17.39
CA ILE A 377 7.15 22.02 -16.83
C ILE A 377 7.19 22.41 -15.35
N ASN A 378 6.70 23.60 -14.99
CA ASN A 378 6.67 24.08 -13.61
C ASN A 378 5.79 23.19 -12.72
N GLN A 379 4.67 22.68 -13.24
CA GLN A 379 3.81 21.75 -12.52
C GLN A 379 4.50 20.40 -12.32
N THR A 380 5.20 19.90 -13.33
CA THR A 380 6.04 18.70 -13.25
C THR A 380 7.12 18.84 -12.18
N MET A 381 7.87 19.93 -12.22
CA MET A 381 8.93 20.19 -11.22
C MET A 381 8.39 20.26 -9.79
N LYS A 382 7.25 20.92 -9.58
CA LYS A 382 6.61 20.98 -8.26
C LYS A 382 6.13 19.62 -7.76
N SER A 383 5.67 18.75 -8.65
CA SER A 383 5.24 17.41 -8.25
C SER A 383 6.39 16.49 -7.83
N GLN A 384 7.58 16.72 -8.39
CA GLN A 384 8.82 15.98 -8.11
C GLN A 384 9.67 16.59 -7.00
N GLN A 385 9.15 17.55 -6.23
CA GLN A 385 9.84 18.04 -5.05
C GLN A 385 10.03 16.94 -4.00
N TYR A 386 11.12 17.05 -3.23
CA TYR A 386 11.33 16.21 -2.06
C TYR A 386 10.26 16.49 -1.02
N LYS A 387 9.53 15.43 -0.63
CA LYS A 387 8.42 15.50 0.33
C LYS A 387 8.75 14.67 1.56
N GLY A 388 8.66 15.28 2.73
CA GLY A 388 9.04 14.55 3.96
C GLY A 388 8.95 15.40 5.19
N LEU A 389 9.73 15.02 6.19
CA LEU A 389 9.87 15.71 7.48
C LEU A 389 11.16 16.54 7.45
N PHE A 390 11.06 17.82 7.72
CA PHE A 390 12.18 18.75 7.70
C PHE A 390 12.30 19.48 9.02
N MET A 391 13.51 19.87 9.37
CA MET A 391 13.75 20.70 10.55
C MET A 391 13.47 22.17 10.24
N ALA A 392 12.70 22.81 11.09
CA ALA A 392 12.26 24.20 10.88
C ALA A 392 13.42 25.20 10.90
N ASP A 393 14.44 24.95 11.71
CA ASP A 393 15.66 25.77 11.79
C ASP A 393 16.57 25.61 10.57
N GLN A 394 16.46 24.49 9.84
CA GLN A 394 17.21 24.24 8.61
C GLN A 394 16.46 24.70 7.33
N ALA A 395 15.19 25.07 7.44
CA ALA A 395 14.36 25.48 6.32
C ALA A 395 14.96 26.63 5.45
N PRO A 396 15.69 27.62 6.00
CA PRO A 396 16.33 28.67 5.19
C PRO A 396 17.39 28.16 4.22
N TYR A 397 18.00 27.02 4.52
CA TYR A 397 19.08 26.45 3.70
C TYR A 397 18.56 25.47 2.65
N LEU A 398 17.27 25.10 2.69
CA LEU A 398 16.65 24.23 1.72
C LEU A 398 16.31 24.99 0.44
N GLY A 399 16.77 24.50 -0.69
CA GLY A 399 16.46 25.01 -2.01
C GLY A 399 14.99 24.83 -2.43
N GLU A 400 14.66 25.18 -3.67
CA GLU A 400 13.31 25.06 -4.23
C GLU A 400 12.91 23.61 -4.55
N ALA A 401 13.87 22.71 -4.58
CA ALA A 401 13.61 21.29 -4.79
C ALA A 401 12.88 20.62 -3.61
N TYR A 402 12.76 21.29 -2.46
CA TYR A 402 12.14 20.78 -1.26
C TYR A 402 10.75 21.37 -1.02
N ASP A 403 9.78 20.49 -0.69
CA ASP A 403 8.43 20.93 -0.31
C ASP A 403 8.46 21.59 1.08
N LYS A 404 8.33 22.90 1.10
CA LYS A 404 8.34 23.71 2.34
C LYS A 404 6.97 23.78 3.03
N ASN A 405 6.22 22.69 3.00
CA ASN A 405 4.94 22.61 3.71
C ASN A 405 5.15 22.74 5.22
N LYS A 406 4.59 23.79 5.82
CA LYS A 406 4.72 24.10 7.25
C LYS A 406 4.28 22.96 8.16
N ALA A 407 3.29 22.16 7.74
CA ALA A 407 2.87 20.99 8.51
C ALA A 407 3.96 19.90 8.61
N MET A 408 4.93 19.90 7.72
CA MET A 408 6.04 18.95 7.68
C MET A 408 7.34 19.50 8.27
N MET A 409 7.34 20.77 8.71
CA MET A 409 8.46 21.39 9.42
C MET A 409 8.37 21.08 10.91
N LEU A 410 9.42 20.52 11.49
CA LEU A 410 9.48 20.07 12.88
C LEU A 410 10.40 20.98 13.70
N SER A 411 9.99 21.27 14.93
CA SER A 411 10.94 21.73 15.94
C SER A 411 11.76 20.56 16.48
N LYS A 412 12.82 20.86 17.23
CA LYS A 412 13.63 19.83 17.90
C LYS A 412 12.79 18.94 18.82
N GLU A 413 11.91 19.58 19.62
CA GLU A 413 11.03 18.88 20.56
C GLU A 413 10.00 18.00 19.84
N GLU A 414 9.49 18.47 18.70
CA GLU A 414 8.57 17.69 17.86
C GLU A 414 9.27 16.47 17.25
N LEU A 415 10.50 16.63 16.77
CA LEU A 415 11.30 15.51 16.27
C LEU A 415 11.56 14.48 17.38
N ASP A 416 12.06 14.92 18.54
CA ASP A 416 12.37 14.02 19.66
C ASP A 416 11.12 13.23 20.08
N LEU A 417 9.95 13.87 20.08
CA LEU A 417 8.69 13.19 20.36
C LEU A 417 8.32 12.17 19.27
N LEU A 418 8.49 12.50 17.98
CA LEU A 418 8.22 11.56 16.90
C LEU A 418 9.14 10.32 17.00
N LEU A 419 10.42 10.52 17.32
CA LEU A 419 11.36 9.42 17.48
C LEU A 419 11.02 8.55 18.69
N LEU A 420 10.63 9.18 19.80
CA LEU A 420 10.17 8.46 20.99
C LEU A 420 8.90 7.64 20.70
N TYR A 421 7.95 8.23 19.97
CA TYR A 421 6.74 7.53 19.57
C TYR A 421 7.03 6.39 18.58
N ASN A 422 7.96 6.58 17.64
CA ASN A 422 8.44 5.52 16.77
C ASN A 422 9.03 4.34 17.56
N ALA A 423 9.86 4.63 18.55
CA ALA A 423 10.40 3.60 19.45
C ALA A 423 9.28 2.86 20.23
N TYR A 424 8.25 3.57 20.67
CA TYR A 424 7.07 2.99 21.30
C TYR A 424 6.35 2.02 20.36
N LEU A 425 6.14 2.40 19.10
CA LEU A 425 5.51 1.52 18.10
C LEU A 425 6.31 0.23 17.89
N TYR A 426 7.63 0.35 17.77
CA TYR A 426 8.52 -0.80 17.63
C TYR A 426 8.49 -1.71 18.85
N LYS A 427 8.57 -1.15 20.06
CA LYS A 427 8.52 -1.95 21.31
C LYS A 427 7.19 -2.68 21.45
N THR A 428 6.07 -1.99 21.17
CA THR A 428 4.72 -2.58 21.23
C THR A 428 4.58 -3.74 20.25
N ALA A 429 5.07 -3.58 19.01
CA ALA A 429 5.06 -4.65 18.02
C ALA A 429 5.95 -5.83 18.45
N ALA A 430 7.16 -5.54 18.93
CA ALA A 430 8.09 -6.56 19.40
C ALA A 430 7.52 -7.39 20.55
N GLU A 431 6.90 -6.75 21.55
CA GLU A 431 6.24 -7.44 22.66
C GLU A 431 5.07 -8.31 22.21
N GLY A 432 4.28 -7.83 21.22
CA GLY A 432 3.21 -8.62 20.61
C GLY A 432 3.73 -9.84 19.87
N ILE A 433 4.81 -9.70 19.10
CA ILE A 433 5.49 -10.80 18.40
C ILE A 433 6.00 -11.83 19.41
N LEU A 434 6.63 -11.39 20.49
CA LEU A 434 7.19 -12.25 21.53
C LEU A 434 6.13 -12.95 22.39
N LYS A 435 4.91 -12.41 22.44
CA LYS A 435 3.75 -13.11 23.02
C LYS A 435 3.17 -14.17 22.07
N GLY A 436 3.62 -14.21 20.83
CA GLY A 436 3.16 -15.18 19.84
C GLY A 436 1.70 -15.02 19.40
N GLN A 437 1.14 -13.84 19.59
CA GLN A 437 -0.23 -13.52 19.23
C GLN A 437 -0.27 -12.83 17.86
N PHE A 438 -0.83 -13.52 16.86
CA PHE A 438 -0.96 -13.00 15.51
C PHE A 438 -2.44 -13.04 15.12
N ALA A 439 -3.11 -11.91 15.31
CA ALA A 439 -4.52 -11.76 15.00
C ALA A 439 -4.75 -11.65 13.49
N ILE A 440 -5.86 -12.20 13.01
CA ILE A 440 -6.37 -11.94 11.67
C ILE A 440 -7.13 -10.61 11.74
N ASN A 441 -6.41 -9.50 11.62
CA ASN A 441 -6.89 -8.15 11.88
C ASN A 441 -6.41 -7.14 10.83
N PRO A 442 -6.74 -7.33 9.54
CA PRO A 442 -6.39 -6.36 8.52
C PRO A 442 -6.93 -4.98 8.91
N TYR A 443 -6.23 -3.89 8.55
CA TYR A 443 -6.68 -2.59 8.98
C TYR A 443 -7.76 -1.99 8.07
N SER A 444 -8.61 -1.17 8.65
CA SER A 444 -9.62 -0.39 7.97
C SER A 444 -9.44 1.10 8.25
N GLU A 445 -9.41 1.90 7.17
CA GLU A 445 -9.29 3.36 7.29
C GLU A 445 -10.61 4.04 7.64
N ASN A 446 -11.70 3.53 7.13
CA ASN A 446 -13.02 4.17 7.22
C ASN A 446 -14.00 3.42 8.13
N GLY A 447 -13.63 2.26 8.65
CA GLY A 447 -14.49 1.40 9.46
C GLY A 447 -15.59 0.68 8.68
N ARG A 448 -15.52 0.72 7.34
CA ARG A 448 -16.47 0.06 6.43
C ARG A 448 -15.78 -0.96 5.53
N ASN A 449 -14.61 -0.60 5.00
CA ASN A 449 -13.86 -1.43 4.05
C ASN A 449 -12.46 -1.66 4.57
N ILE A 450 -11.86 -2.79 4.20
CA ILE A 450 -10.44 -3.06 4.42
C ILE A 450 -9.63 -2.34 3.34
N ALA A 451 -8.41 -1.94 3.68
CA ALA A 451 -7.50 -1.41 2.69
C ALA A 451 -7.16 -2.48 1.63
N PRO A 452 -7.30 -2.19 0.32
CA PRO A 452 -7.17 -3.19 -0.76
C PRO A 452 -5.84 -3.96 -0.74
N TYR A 453 -4.76 -3.32 -0.32
CA TYR A 453 -3.42 -3.91 -0.30
C TYR A 453 -3.13 -4.84 0.89
N VAL A 454 -4.10 -5.08 1.79
CA VAL A 454 -3.98 -6.07 2.86
C VAL A 454 -4.67 -7.40 2.54
N GLU A 455 -5.12 -7.59 1.32
CA GLU A 455 -5.75 -8.83 0.86
C GLU A 455 -4.76 -9.96 0.55
N GLN A 456 -3.46 -9.69 0.68
CA GLN A 456 -2.45 -10.75 0.55
C GLN A 456 -2.72 -11.89 1.52
N PHE A 457 -2.51 -13.11 1.07
CA PHE A 457 -2.82 -14.34 1.81
C PHE A 457 -4.30 -14.54 2.18
N LYS A 458 -5.23 -13.89 1.46
CA LYS A 458 -6.68 -14.01 1.71
C LYS A 458 -7.15 -15.47 1.73
N SER A 459 -6.63 -16.29 0.84
CA SER A 459 -6.93 -17.73 0.79
C SER A 459 -6.50 -18.50 2.04
N ILE A 460 -5.48 -18.01 2.77
CA ILE A 460 -4.98 -18.62 4.00
C ILE A 460 -5.66 -18.02 5.23
N THR A 461 -5.86 -16.71 5.24
CA THR A 461 -6.48 -16.01 6.37
C THR A 461 -7.97 -16.30 6.49
N GLY A 462 -8.64 -16.52 5.35
CA GLY A 462 -10.09 -16.67 5.29
C GLY A 462 -10.86 -15.42 5.68
N PHE A 463 -10.20 -14.26 5.71
CA PHE A 463 -10.86 -13.00 6.06
C PHE A 463 -11.79 -12.54 4.92
N GLU A 464 -13.04 -12.29 5.27
CA GLU A 464 -14.08 -11.74 4.38
C GLU A 464 -14.62 -10.47 5.02
N ALA A 465 -14.54 -9.35 4.30
CA ALA A 465 -14.87 -8.03 4.85
C ALA A 465 -16.34 -7.91 5.29
N ASP A 466 -17.25 -8.47 4.51
CA ASP A 466 -18.69 -8.49 4.78
C ASP A 466 -19.07 -9.25 6.06
N ARG A 467 -18.24 -10.20 6.51
CA ARG A 467 -18.49 -11.04 7.69
C ARG A 467 -17.60 -10.73 8.88
N HIS A 468 -16.37 -10.32 8.61
CA HIS A 468 -15.33 -10.24 9.62
C HIS A 468 -14.86 -8.80 9.88
N LEU A 469 -15.58 -7.80 9.37
CA LEU A 469 -15.18 -6.38 9.52
C LEU A 469 -15.01 -5.98 10.99
N GLY A 470 -15.81 -6.54 11.90
CA GLY A 470 -15.68 -6.31 13.34
C GLY A 470 -14.35 -6.75 13.95
N GLN A 471 -13.61 -7.65 13.28
CA GLN A 471 -12.28 -8.10 13.69
C GLN A 471 -11.15 -7.25 13.07
N ALA A 472 -11.48 -6.38 12.11
CA ALA A 472 -10.51 -5.49 11.51
C ALA A 472 -9.98 -4.47 12.53
N ARG A 473 -8.74 -4.05 12.35
CA ARG A 473 -8.14 -3.00 13.15
C ARG A 473 -8.54 -1.63 12.60
N PHE A 474 -9.45 -0.94 13.27
CA PHE A 474 -9.84 0.40 12.87
C PHE A 474 -8.75 1.41 13.22
N LEU A 475 -8.38 2.24 12.24
CA LEU A 475 -7.41 3.29 12.47
C LEU A 475 -7.98 4.37 13.40
N THR A 476 -7.18 4.75 14.38
CA THR A 476 -7.48 5.92 15.21
C THR A 476 -7.54 7.17 14.33
N LYS A 477 -8.55 7.99 14.54
CA LYS A 477 -8.77 9.26 13.83
C LYS A 477 -8.80 10.42 14.83
N LEU A 478 -8.66 11.63 14.32
CA LEU A 478 -8.91 12.84 15.08
C LEU A 478 -10.42 13.10 15.15
N ASP A 479 -10.91 13.45 16.33
CA ASP A 479 -12.33 13.77 16.53
C ASP A 479 -12.72 15.13 15.92
N GLN A 480 -11.73 15.98 15.64
CA GLN A 480 -11.93 17.32 15.11
C GLN A 480 -12.09 17.30 13.59
N LYS A 481 -13.26 17.65 13.10
CA LYS A 481 -13.53 17.79 11.66
C LYS A 481 -13.01 19.15 11.15
N GLY A 482 -12.42 19.14 9.94
CA GLY A 482 -12.10 20.39 9.22
C GLY A 482 -10.77 21.06 9.60
N ILE A 483 -9.96 20.51 10.50
CA ILE A 483 -8.60 21.02 10.75
C ILE A 483 -7.68 20.68 9.57
N ARG A 484 -6.76 21.60 9.26
CA ARG A 484 -5.81 21.44 8.15
C ARG A 484 -4.43 21.98 8.50
N GLY A 485 -3.42 21.55 7.76
CA GLY A 485 -2.05 22.07 7.86
C GLY A 485 -1.44 21.87 9.26
N GLU A 486 -0.83 22.90 9.83
CA GLU A 486 -0.15 22.85 11.13
C GLU A 486 -1.06 22.41 12.30
N LYS A 487 -2.36 22.70 12.22
CA LYS A 487 -3.32 22.28 13.27
C LYS A 487 -3.48 20.75 13.30
N VAL A 488 -3.42 20.08 12.14
CA VAL A 488 -3.44 18.60 12.06
C VAL A 488 -2.19 18.04 12.72
N LYS A 489 -1.00 18.59 12.40
CA LYS A 489 0.27 18.20 13.02
C LYS A 489 0.17 18.31 14.55
N ALA A 490 -0.22 19.49 15.06
CA ALA A 490 -0.30 19.75 16.49
C ALA A 490 -1.25 18.77 17.21
N ALA A 491 -2.42 18.48 16.61
CA ALA A 491 -3.38 17.54 17.18
C ALA A 491 -2.84 16.10 17.28
N TRP A 492 -2.10 15.64 16.26
CA TRP A 492 -1.46 14.32 16.30
C TRP A 492 -0.30 14.26 17.29
N ILE A 493 0.51 15.32 17.38
CA ILE A 493 1.59 15.43 18.36
C ILE A 493 1.03 15.34 19.79
N GLU A 494 -0.07 16.03 20.07
CA GLU A 494 -0.70 15.95 21.40
C GLU A 494 -1.22 14.54 21.68
N LYS A 495 -1.84 13.90 20.70
CA LYS A 495 -2.32 12.52 20.84
C LYS A 495 -1.18 11.50 21.06
N MET A 496 -0.01 11.72 20.44
CA MET A 496 1.19 10.91 20.70
C MET A 496 1.70 11.10 22.14
N LYS A 497 1.71 12.34 22.66
CA LYS A 497 2.07 12.62 24.06
C LYS A 497 1.12 11.91 25.04
N GLU A 498 -0.19 11.94 24.77
CA GLU A 498 -1.17 11.24 25.62
C GLU A 498 -0.89 9.72 25.69
N VAL A 499 -0.45 9.11 24.58
CA VAL A 499 -0.11 7.68 24.56
C VAL A 499 1.17 7.40 25.32
N LEU A 500 2.19 8.25 25.18
CA LEU A 500 3.50 8.05 25.82
C LEU A 500 3.48 8.32 27.33
N ASN A 501 2.49 9.08 27.82
CA ASN A 501 2.31 9.40 29.24
C ASN A 501 1.46 8.37 29.99
N LYS A 502 0.87 7.38 29.29
CA LYS A 502 0.12 6.26 29.88
C LYS A 502 1.02 5.08 30.18
#